data_8a6d203cc1703c04ef3fcecd64b08f1b
#
_entry.id   8a6d203cc1703c04ef3fcecd64b08f1b
#
_cell.length_a   1.000
_cell.length_b   1.000
_cell.length_c   1.000
_cell.angle_alpha   90.00
_cell.angle_beta   90.00
_cell.angle_gamma   90.00
#
_symmetry.space_group_name_H-M   'P 1'
#
loop_
_entity.id
_entity.type
_entity.pdbx_description
1 polymer ?
#
loop_
_entity_poly.entity_id
_entity_poly.type
_entity_poly.pdbx_seq_one_letter_code
_entity_poly.pdbx_strand_id
1 'polypeptide(L)'
;MEAEKTPTRPRRFAAADAAIMGGFLLFAFLLYNGLWLDLKEGYLWNSASDQNLWEWFFSVTADNVLHLRNPLSSHFQNHPLGVNLMANTAMLGIGIPLSPVTLAFGPTVTWAIALTGGLAGTAAAWYWVFSRHLVTHRVGAAIGGAFVGFAPPMISHGNAHPNFVAWFVLPFIALLVFKIARGERPVRNGIFLGLLSAYQIFLGEEPLLIFAMAFAIFAIAYFATNYREFPPMAKPLGIGVGIGVLVALVLCAFPLWWQFFGPQSYQAIEHGPVGNDTAAFTRFATQSVAGQPQAAADVSMNRTEENAFFGWPLIVLMVVITAWLWREAFARALAISMFVMAWLSLGVQIIVVHEETGIPGPWKLLSELPLFESLLESRLAMGCIPLIGALLALATERVHAVASKLPEVPGERRFPLRLVWIGVVIAVLLPIAPTQLIVKERPPTPRFLAEGTWRSYVAPGGTVVPVPLPSSGESEPLHWQIDAGLGYSMPEGYFVGPSGPDDKRGRYGAIQRPTSIIFDQIKQTGIPATITESQRVQALEDLRYWNADVLVLIPREHQDAFRATVDLLLRKPAEFVDGAWVWDVRTITP
;
A
#
# COMPACT_ATOMS: atom_id res chain seq x y z
N MET A 1 -34.36 -28.06 17.95
CA MET A 1 -35.42 -27.52 17.03
C MET A 1 -34.84 -26.28 16.41
N GLU A 2 -34.07 -26.49 15.32
CA GLU A 2 -33.44 -25.44 14.54
C GLU A 2 -34.53 -24.75 13.73
N ALA A 3 -34.70 -23.46 13.97
CA ALA A 3 -35.52 -22.63 13.11
C ALA A 3 -34.78 -22.52 11.76
N GLU A 4 -35.31 -23.18 10.76
CA GLU A 4 -34.98 -23.06 9.35
C GLU A 4 -34.97 -21.58 8.98
N LYS A 5 -33.76 -20.98 8.92
CA LYS A 5 -33.61 -19.59 8.44
C LYS A 5 -33.97 -19.57 6.96
N THR A 6 -35.21 -19.23 6.67
CA THR A 6 -35.66 -18.92 5.32
C THR A 6 -34.64 -17.98 4.67
N PRO A 7 -34.14 -18.26 3.45
CA PRO A 7 -33.18 -17.38 2.78
C PRO A 7 -33.84 -16.04 2.54
N THR A 8 -33.50 -15.06 3.36
CA THR A 8 -33.95 -13.67 3.20
C THR A 8 -33.46 -13.17 1.86
N ARG A 9 -34.38 -12.76 0.98
CA ARG A 9 -34.03 -12.13 -0.30
C ARG A 9 -33.03 -10.99 -0.05
N PRO A 10 -31.96 -10.85 -0.85
CA PRO A 10 -30.98 -9.80 -0.67
C PRO A 10 -31.69 -8.46 -0.66
N ARG A 11 -31.40 -7.66 0.34
CA ARG A 11 -32.01 -6.36 0.58
C ARG A 11 -31.78 -5.45 -0.63
N ARG A 12 -32.83 -4.82 -1.14
CA ARG A 12 -32.72 -3.84 -2.23
C ARG A 12 -31.94 -2.61 -1.77
N PHE A 13 -31.20 -2.01 -2.68
CA PHE A 13 -30.51 -0.72 -2.46
C PHE A 13 -31.53 0.36 -2.14
N ALA A 14 -31.26 1.16 -1.11
CA ALA A 14 -32.15 2.22 -0.64
C ALA A 14 -31.38 3.53 -0.44
N ALA A 15 -32.08 4.65 -0.35
CA ALA A 15 -31.48 5.97 -0.10
C ALA A 15 -30.55 5.99 1.13
N ALA A 16 -30.91 5.24 2.19
CA ALA A 16 -30.06 5.10 3.37
C ALA A 16 -28.69 4.43 3.06
N ASP A 17 -28.64 3.49 2.11
CA ASP A 17 -27.37 2.88 1.70
C ASP A 17 -26.51 3.90 0.95
N ALA A 18 -27.12 4.69 0.06
CA ALA A 18 -26.44 5.78 -0.64
C ALA A 18 -25.91 6.85 0.33
N ALA A 19 -26.72 7.23 1.35
CA ALA A 19 -26.31 8.19 2.37
C ALA A 19 -25.11 7.69 3.20
N ILE A 20 -25.09 6.41 3.59
CA ILE A 20 -23.98 5.82 4.34
C ILE A 20 -22.70 5.79 3.47
N MET A 21 -22.81 5.31 2.22
CA MET A 21 -21.66 5.27 1.31
C MET A 21 -21.16 6.67 0.95
N GLY A 22 -22.07 7.63 0.73
CA GLY A 22 -21.75 9.04 0.54
C GLY A 22 -21.06 9.65 1.76
N GLY A 23 -21.48 9.25 2.98
CA GLY A 23 -20.81 9.61 4.23
C GLY A 23 -19.36 9.11 4.30
N PHE A 24 -19.09 7.89 3.85
CA PHE A 24 -17.72 7.38 3.76
C PHE A 24 -16.87 8.16 2.76
N LEU A 25 -17.43 8.50 1.59
CA LEU A 25 -16.75 9.31 0.60
C LEU A 25 -16.43 10.72 1.13
N LEU A 26 -17.41 11.36 1.75
CA LEU A 26 -17.23 12.67 2.37
C LEU A 26 -16.17 12.62 3.47
N PHE A 27 -16.19 11.59 4.31
CA PHE A 27 -15.21 11.43 5.39
C PHE A 27 -13.79 11.24 4.82
N ALA A 28 -13.61 10.38 3.81
CA ALA A 28 -12.33 10.22 3.13
C ALA A 28 -11.86 11.53 2.47
N PHE A 29 -12.76 12.25 1.82
CA PHE A 29 -12.45 13.56 1.25
C PHE A 29 -11.99 14.57 2.31
N LEU A 30 -12.64 14.59 3.48
CA LEU A 30 -12.23 15.47 4.59
C LEU A 30 -10.86 15.07 5.16
N LEU A 31 -10.52 13.80 5.20
CA LEU A 31 -9.17 13.34 5.61
C LEU A 31 -8.08 13.89 4.68
N TYR A 32 -8.33 13.91 3.38
CA TYR A 32 -7.40 14.43 2.35
C TYR A 32 -7.69 15.88 1.95
N ASN A 33 -8.49 16.63 2.74
CA ASN A 33 -8.89 17.98 2.37
C ASN A 33 -7.70 18.89 2.00
N GLY A 34 -6.60 18.84 2.76
CA GLY A 34 -5.40 19.62 2.46
C GLY A 34 -4.83 19.28 1.07
N LEU A 35 -4.79 18.00 0.69
CA LEU A 35 -4.31 17.58 -0.63
C LEU A 35 -5.27 18.01 -1.75
N TRP A 36 -6.59 17.89 -1.54
CA TRP A 36 -7.59 18.31 -2.52
C TRP A 36 -7.64 19.83 -2.73
N LEU A 37 -7.26 20.62 -1.74
CA LEU A 37 -7.16 22.07 -1.85
C LEU A 37 -5.87 22.54 -2.52
N ASP A 38 -4.85 21.67 -2.56
CA ASP A 38 -3.57 21.97 -3.18
C ASP A 38 -3.04 20.77 -3.97
N LEU A 39 -3.67 20.52 -5.12
CA LEU A 39 -3.29 19.42 -6.02
C LEU A 39 -2.03 19.72 -6.87
N LYS A 40 -1.51 20.94 -6.79
CA LYS A 40 -0.34 21.34 -7.56
C LYS A 40 0.95 21.17 -6.76
N GLU A 41 0.95 21.65 -5.53
CA GLU A 41 2.13 21.74 -4.68
C GLU A 41 2.00 20.91 -3.39
N GLY A 42 0.78 20.40 -3.11
CA GLY A 42 0.49 19.64 -1.90
C GLY A 42 1.20 18.29 -1.85
N TYR A 43 1.84 18.02 -0.72
CA TYR A 43 2.57 16.80 -0.44
C TYR A 43 2.17 16.21 0.90
N LEU A 44 1.79 14.94 0.94
CA LEU A 44 1.49 14.23 2.19
C LEU A 44 2.78 14.08 3.00
N TRP A 45 2.86 14.80 4.12
CA TRP A 45 4.08 14.91 4.90
C TRP A 45 4.65 13.55 5.36
N ASN A 46 3.76 12.64 5.76
CA ASN A 46 4.17 11.32 6.22
C ASN A 46 4.47 10.34 5.08
N SER A 47 4.22 10.72 3.83
CA SER A 47 4.55 9.91 2.65
C SER A 47 6.06 9.73 2.45
N ALA A 48 6.87 10.60 3.05
CA ALA A 48 8.31 10.65 2.78
C ALA A 48 8.59 10.71 1.27
N SER A 49 9.22 9.70 0.68
CA SER A 49 9.55 9.66 -0.75
C SER A 49 8.48 9.00 -1.62
N ASP A 50 7.50 8.36 -1.01
CA ASP A 50 6.58 7.45 -1.73
C ASP A 50 5.61 8.20 -2.64
N GLN A 51 5.15 9.41 -2.29
CA GLN A 51 4.29 10.19 -3.18
C GLN A 51 4.97 10.48 -4.52
N ASN A 52 6.27 10.84 -4.52
CA ASN A 52 7.03 11.05 -5.75
C ASN A 52 7.10 9.78 -6.60
N LEU A 53 7.29 8.62 -5.96
CA LEU A 53 7.30 7.32 -6.63
C LEU A 53 5.94 6.98 -7.26
N TRP A 54 4.84 7.14 -6.51
CA TRP A 54 3.51 6.81 -7.01
C TRP A 54 3.04 7.77 -8.11
N GLU A 55 3.31 9.05 -7.97
CA GLU A 55 3.03 10.04 -9.02
C GLU A 55 3.84 9.71 -10.29
N TRP A 56 5.09 9.27 -10.13
CA TRP A 56 5.90 8.81 -11.24
C TRP A 56 5.33 7.55 -11.90
N PHE A 57 4.89 6.55 -11.12
CA PHE A 57 4.23 5.35 -11.66
C PHE A 57 2.99 5.71 -12.47
N PHE A 58 2.12 6.58 -11.97
CA PHE A 58 0.93 7.01 -12.70
C PHE A 58 1.28 7.78 -13.97
N SER A 59 2.27 8.66 -13.92
CA SER A 59 2.73 9.43 -15.08
C SER A 59 3.29 8.53 -16.17
N VAL A 60 4.18 7.62 -15.82
CA VAL A 60 4.79 6.67 -16.77
C VAL A 60 3.75 5.69 -17.31
N THR A 61 2.82 5.22 -16.50
CA THR A 61 1.72 4.38 -16.97
C THR A 61 0.87 5.12 -17.99
N ALA A 62 0.53 6.38 -17.72
CA ALA A 62 -0.27 7.20 -18.64
C ALA A 62 0.49 7.50 -19.96
N ASP A 63 1.78 7.78 -19.88
CA ASP A 63 2.65 7.99 -21.05
C ASP A 63 2.78 6.70 -21.89
N ASN A 64 2.96 5.56 -21.25
CA ASN A 64 2.99 4.26 -21.94
C ASN A 64 1.66 3.94 -22.65
N VAL A 65 0.53 4.24 -22.00
CA VAL A 65 -0.81 4.07 -22.61
C VAL A 65 -0.99 5.02 -23.81
N LEU A 66 -0.62 6.29 -23.66
CA LEU A 66 -0.72 7.31 -24.72
C LEU A 66 0.07 6.90 -25.97
N HIS A 67 1.29 6.40 -25.78
CA HIS A 67 2.20 6.05 -26.86
C HIS A 67 2.17 4.57 -27.26
N LEU A 68 1.21 3.79 -26.73
CA LEU A 68 1.05 2.35 -26.98
C LEU A 68 2.34 1.56 -26.71
N ARG A 69 3.08 1.94 -25.66
CA ARG A 69 4.28 1.23 -25.19
C ARG A 69 3.90 0.12 -24.21
N ASN A 70 4.87 -0.74 -23.88
CA ASN A 70 4.67 -1.77 -22.86
C ASN A 70 4.40 -1.14 -21.48
N PRO A 71 3.20 -1.32 -20.88
CA PRO A 71 2.86 -0.73 -19.59
C PRO A 71 3.58 -1.41 -18.41
N LEU A 72 4.28 -2.52 -18.63
CA LEU A 72 4.95 -3.30 -17.58
C LEU A 72 6.41 -2.86 -17.35
N SER A 73 6.93 -1.87 -18.10
CA SER A 73 8.31 -1.40 -17.97
C SER A 73 8.48 0.08 -18.30
N SER A 74 9.59 0.64 -17.85
CA SER A 74 10.01 2.00 -18.20
C SER A 74 11.52 2.12 -18.21
N HIS A 75 12.06 2.99 -19.07
CA HIS A 75 13.48 3.36 -19.12
C HIS A 75 13.75 4.78 -18.62
N PHE A 76 12.74 5.47 -18.09
CA PHE A 76 12.87 6.82 -17.56
C PHE A 76 13.70 6.88 -16.28
N GLN A 77 13.65 5.86 -15.43
CA GLN A 77 14.59 5.65 -14.32
C GLN A 77 15.50 4.45 -14.61
N ASN A 78 16.59 4.34 -13.86
CA ASN A 78 17.58 3.25 -13.97
C ASN A 78 18.13 3.08 -15.39
N HIS A 79 18.26 4.19 -16.13
CA HIS A 79 18.80 4.14 -17.48
C HIS A 79 20.25 3.62 -17.48
N PRO A 80 20.64 2.69 -18.37
CA PRO A 80 19.88 2.15 -19.51
C PRO A 80 19.02 0.90 -19.20
N LEU A 81 19.11 0.32 -18.00
CA LEU A 81 18.47 -0.96 -17.67
C LEU A 81 16.94 -0.86 -17.55
N GLY A 82 16.45 0.26 -17.08
CA GLY A 82 15.03 0.49 -16.84
C GLY A 82 14.48 -0.14 -15.56
N VAL A 83 13.17 -0.07 -15.40
CA VAL A 83 12.41 -0.53 -14.23
C VAL A 83 11.30 -1.49 -14.66
N ASN A 84 11.15 -2.61 -13.95
CA ASN A 84 10.03 -3.53 -14.09
C ASN A 84 8.84 -3.03 -13.26
N LEU A 85 7.86 -2.40 -13.92
CA LEU A 85 6.71 -1.80 -13.24
C LEU A 85 5.79 -2.84 -12.60
N MET A 86 5.71 -4.05 -13.17
CA MET A 86 4.91 -5.12 -12.60
C MET A 86 5.53 -5.65 -11.30
N ALA A 87 6.86 -5.83 -11.27
CA ALA A 87 7.58 -6.24 -10.06
C ALA A 87 7.56 -5.14 -8.97
N ASN A 88 7.31 -3.88 -9.33
CA ASN A 88 7.21 -2.74 -8.42
C ASN A 88 5.78 -2.38 -8.02
N THR A 89 4.81 -3.24 -8.28
CA THR A 89 3.39 -3.03 -7.90
C THR A 89 2.85 -1.66 -8.34
N ALA A 90 3.17 -1.21 -9.57
CA ALA A 90 2.82 0.14 -10.07
C ALA A 90 1.30 0.40 -10.18
N MET A 91 0.47 -0.45 -9.58
CA MET A 91 -0.99 -0.32 -9.47
C MET A 91 -1.69 -0.07 -10.82
N LEU A 92 -1.32 -0.88 -11.83
CA LEU A 92 -1.83 -0.75 -13.20
C LEU A 92 -3.36 -0.84 -13.29
N GLY A 93 -4.00 -1.53 -12.31
CA GLY A 93 -5.47 -1.59 -12.21
C GLY A 93 -6.15 -0.24 -11.95
N ILE A 94 -5.43 0.75 -11.45
CA ILE A 94 -5.88 2.16 -11.34
C ILE A 94 -5.17 3.03 -12.38
N GLY A 95 -3.85 2.90 -12.55
CA GLY A 95 -3.06 3.73 -13.44
C GLY A 95 -3.57 3.70 -14.89
N ILE A 96 -3.86 2.53 -15.44
CA ILE A 96 -4.36 2.41 -16.82
C ILE A 96 -5.75 3.05 -16.99
N PRO A 97 -6.79 2.72 -16.21
CA PRO A 97 -8.10 3.37 -16.33
C PRO A 97 -8.07 4.88 -16.10
N LEU A 98 -7.22 5.38 -15.20
CA LEU A 98 -7.09 6.80 -14.90
C LEU A 98 -6.02 7.52 -15.74
N SER A 99 -5.41 6.87 -16.74
CA SER A 99 -4.46 7.53 -17.66
C SER A 99 -5.03 8.81 -18.28
N PRO A 100 -6.30 8.87 -18.73
CA PRO A 100 -6.87 10.14 -19.23
C PRO A 100 -6.91 11.25 -18.16
N VAL A 101 -7.15 10.89 -16.90
CA VAL A 101 -7.15 11.83 -15.78
C VAL A 101 -5.73 12.32 -15.50
N THR A 102 -4.76 11.40 -15.44
CA THR A 102 -3.34 11.72 -15.25
C THR A 102 -2.83 12.67 -16.34
N LEU A 103 -3.17 12.39 -17.60
CA LEU A 103 -2.75 13.23 -18.75
C LEU A 103 -3.42 14.61 -18.74
N ALA A 104 -4.68 14.70 -18.29
CA ALA A 104 -5.43 15.97 -18.33
C ALA A 104 -5.19 16.86 -17.09
N PHE A 105 -4.98 16.26 -15.91
CA PHE A 105 -4.99 16.95 -14.62
C PHE A 105 -3.73 16.72 -13.79
N GLY A 106 -2.81 15.88 -14.27
CA GLY A 106 -1.57 15.53 -13.57
C GLY A 106 -1.69 14.31 -12.64
N PRO A 107 -0.56 13.72 -12.25
CA PRO A 107 -0.52 12.49 -11.45
C PRO A 107 -0.94 12.69 -10.00
N THR A 108 -0.80 13.88 -9.43
CA THR A 108 -1.27 14.19 -8.07
C THR A 108 -2.78 14.05 -7.95
N VAL A 109 -3.54 14.38 -9.02
CA VAL A 109 -4.99 14.16 -9.05
C VAL A 109 -5.30 12.67 -9.04
N THR A 110 -4.59 11.87 -9.83
CA THR A 110 -4.74 10.41 -9.83
C THR A 110 -4.39 9.81 -8.47
N TRP A 111 -3.31 10.27 -7.84
CA TRP A 111 -2.90 9.93 -6.48
C TRP A 111 -4.00 10.24 -5.46
N ALA A 112 -4.54 11.46 -5.46
CA ALA A 112 -5.62 11.87 -4.56
C ALA A 112 -6.89 11.02 -4.76
N ILE A 113 -7.25 10.71 -6.02
CA ILE A 113 -8.38 9.81 -6.35
C ILE A 113 -8.10 8.39 -5.84
N ALA A 114 -6.90 7.84 -6.06
CA ALA A 114 -6.55 6.49 -5.64
C ALA A 114 -6.65 6.32 -4.12
N LEU A 115 -6.14 7.28 -3.35
CA LEU A 115 -6.19 7.26 -1.89
C LEU A 115 -7.60 7.49 -1.34
N THR A 116 -8.26 8.57 -1.77
CA THR A 116 -9.61 8.93 -1.30
C THR A 116 -10.63 7.84 -1.71
N GLY A 117 -10.58 7.42 -2.98
CA GLY A 117 -11.41 6.36 -3.52
C GLY A 117 -11.09 4.99 -2.94
N GLY A 118 -9.83 4.72 -2.62
CA GLY A 118 -9.38 3.50 -1.95
C GLY A 118 -10.03 3.33 -0.59
N LEU A 119 -9.88 4.31 0.30
CA LEU A 119 -10.47 4.26 1.65
C LEU A 119 -12.00 4.22 1.59
N ALA A 120 -12.63 5.16 0.87
CA ALA A 120 -14.09 5.24 0.77
C ALA A 120 -14.70 4.03 0.08
N GLY A 121 -14.09 3.57 -1.02
CA GLY A 121 -14.50 2.39 -1.77
C GLY A 121 -14.39 1.12 -0.94
N THR A 122 -13.33 0.99 -0.16
CA THR A 122 -13.15 -0.13 0.78
C THR A 122 -14.24 -0.13 1.84
N ALA A 123 -14.48 1.00 2.54
CA ALA A 123 -15.56 1.10 3.52
C ALA A 123 -16.94 0.77 2.91
N ALA A 124 -17.22 1.31 1.72
CA ALA A 124 -18.50 1.11 1.03
C ALA A 124 -18.69 -0.35 0.56
N ALA A 125 -17.65 -0.98 0.03
CA ALA A 125 -17.71 -2.37 -0.43
C ALA A 125 -17.94 -3.36 0.72
N TRP A 126 -17.23 -3.19 1.85
CA TRP A 126 -17.45 -4.00 3.04
C TRP A 126 -18.81 -3.74 3.68
N TYR A 127 -19.24 -2.48 3.79
CA TYR A 127 -20.61 -2.14 4.20
C TYR A 127 -21.64 -2.86 3.31
N TRP A 128 -21.45 -2.81 1.98
CA TRP A 128 -22.38 -3.43 1.04
C TRP A 128 -22.49 -4.93 1.27
N VAL A 129 -21.37 -5.64 1.42
CA VAL A 129 -21.36 -7.08 1.67
C VAL A 129 -21.93 -7.39 3.04
N PHE A 130 -21.55 -6.69 4.08
CA PHE A 130 -22.05 -6.90 5.44
C PHE A 130 -23.56 -6.67 5.53
N SER A 131 -24.07 -5.59 4.98
CA SER A 131 -25.51 -5.24 5.07
C SER A 131 -26.44 -6.17 4.29
N ARG A 132 -25.90 -6.99 3.40
CA ARG A 132 -26.68 -7.91 2.54
C ARG A 132 -26.45 -9.37 2.82
N HIS A 133 -25.32 -9.72 3.42
CA HIS A 133 -24.93 -11.11 3.54
C HIS A 133 -24.49 -11.52 4.97
N LEU A 134 -24.18 -10.56 5.85
CA LEU A 134 -23.70 -10.86 7.20
C LEU A 134 -24.73 -10.46 8.28
N VAL A 135 -25.27 -9.25 8.23
CA VAL A 135 -26.17 -8.70 9.24
C VAL A 135 -27.45 -8.11 8.63
N THR A 136 -28.51 -7.99 9.41
CA THR A 136 -29.79 -7.44 8.95
C THR A 136 -29.90 -5.94 9.20
N HIS A 137 -29.20 -5.38 10.20
CA HIS A 137 -29.24 -3.97 10.54
C HIS A 137 -28.12 -3.19 9.86
N ARG A 138 -28.49 -2.09 9.17
CA ARG A 138 -27.53 -1.19 8.50
C ARG A 138 -26.49 -0.60 9.44
N VAL A 139 -26.87 -0.32 10.70
CA VAL A 139 -25.95 0.28 11.69
C VAL A 139 -24.75 -0.63 11.95
N GLY A 140 -24.98 -1.94 12.17
CA GLY A 140 -23.88 -2.89 12.36
C GLY A 140 -22.98 -2.99 11.13
N ALA A 141 -23.58 -3.06 9.93
CA ALA A 141 -22.84 -3.06 8.68
C ALA A 141 -22.04 -1.77 8.47
N ALA A 142 -22.61 -0.60 8.84
CA ALA A 142 -21.94 0.69 8.71
C ALA A 142 -20.74 0.82 9.67
N ILE A 143 -20.89 0.37 10.92
CA ILE A 143 -19.79 0.34 11.90
C ILE A 143 -18.66 -0.58 11.38
N GLY A 144 -19.00 -1.81 10.94
CA GLY A 144 -18.01 -2.74 10.42
C GLY A 144 -17.32 -2.24 9.15
N GLY A 145 -18.09 -1.70 8.19
CA GLY A 145 -17.55 -1.14 6.95
C GLY A 145 -16.67 0.10 7.18
N ALA A 146 -17.12 1.02 8.04
CA ALA A 146 -16.34 2.18 8.46
C ALA A 146 -15.01 1.76 9.09
N PHE A 147 -15.04 0.78 10.00
CA PHE A 147 -13.81 0.26 10.60
C PHE A 147 -12.86 -0.30 9.55
N VAL A 148 -13.36 -1.12 8.61
CA VAL A 148 -12.48 -1.70 7.57
C VAL A 148 -11.88 -0.62 6.68
N GLY A 149 -12.61 0.42 6.32
CA GLY A 149 -12.07 1.48 5.46
C GLY A 149 -11.16 2.48 6.18
N PHE A 150 -11.35 2.69 7.49
CA PHE A 150 -10.71 3.79 8.23
C PHE A 150 -9.98 3.33 9.49
N ALA A 151 -9.67 2.04 9.64
CA ALA A 151 -8.85 1.53 10.73
C ALA A 151 -7.45 2.18 10.74
N PRO A 152 -6.79 2.31 11.90
CA PRO A 152 -5.48 2.97 11.98
C PRO A 152 -4.45 2.48 10.96
N PRO A 153 -4.27 1.17 10.68
CA PRO A 153 -3.36 0.74 9.62
C PRO A 153 -3.75 1.26 8.22
N MET A 154 -5.05 1.34 7.91
CA MET A 154 -5.51 1.89 6.63
C MET A 154 -5.15 3.37 6.48
N ILE A 155 -5.18 4.14 7.58
CA ILE A 155 -4.82 5.56 7.59
C ILE A 155 -3.29 5.73 7.51
N SER A 156 -2.53 4.89 8.20
CA SER A 156 -1.07 4.86 8.08
C SER A 156 -0.65 4.65 6.63
N HIS A 157 -1.12 3.59 5.99
CA HIS A 157 -0.90 3.34 4.57
C HIS A 157 -1.53 4.40 3.65
N GLY A 158 -2.60 5.05 4.09
CA GLY A 158 -3.23 6.17 3.39
C GLY A 158 -2.34 7.39 3.16
N ASN A 159 -1.16 7.44 3.78
CA ASN A 159 -0.16 8.47 3.50
C ASN A 159 0.74 8.13 2.30
N ALA A 160 0.93 6.82 1.98
CA ALA A 160 2.00 6.40 1.10
C ALA A 160 1.65 5.24 0.16
N HIS A 161 0.74 4.35 0.54
CA HIS A 161 0.55 3.06 -0.13
C HIS A 161 -0.88 2.88 -0.65
N PRO A 162 -1.24 3.42 -1.82
CA PRO A 162 -2.60 3.35 -2.38
C PRO A 162 -3.07 1.90 -2.63
N ASN A 163 -2.15 0.98 -2.91
CA ASN A 163 -2.42 -0.44 -3.04
C ASN A 163 -2.92 -1.09 -1.73
N PHE A 164 -2.48 -0.58 -0.56
CA PHE A 164 -2.93 -1.06 0.74
C PHE A 164 -4.25 -0.44 1.22
N VAL A 165 -4.72 0.65 0.63
CA VAL A 165 -6.03 1.21 0.95
C VAL A 165 -7.14 0.80 -0.02
N ALA A 166 -6.80 0.28 -1.19
CA ALA A 166 -7.73 -0.13 -2.23
C ALA A 166 -8.22 -1.59 -2.07
N TRP A 167 -8.83 -1.92 -0.92
CA TRP A 167 -9.35 -3.25 -0.60
C TRP A 167 -10.81 -3.47 -1.00
N PHE A 168 -11.36 -2.61 -1.84
CA PHE A 168 -12.77 -2.63 -2.25
C PHE A 168 -13.17 -3.87 -3.06
N VAL A 169 -12.22 -4.62 -3.61
CA VAL A 169 -12.48 -5.87 -4.35
C VAL A 169 -12.59 -7.08 -3.42
N LEU A 170 -11.83 -7.11 -2.32
CA LEU A 170 -11.68 -8.26 -1.43
C LEU A 170 -13.01 -8.78 -0.83
N PRO A 171 -13.97 -7.93 -0.39
CA PRO A 171 -15.23 -8.44 0.15
C PRO A 171 -16.06 -9.20 -0.90
N PHE A 172 -15.93 -8.85 -2.19
CA PHE A 172 -16.63 -9.56 -3.26
C PHE A 172 -15.94 -10.89 -3.58
N ILE A 173 -14.61 -10.97 -3.48
CA ILE A 173 -13.86 -12.24 -3.55
C ILE A 173 -14.36 -13.19 -2.46
N ALA A 174 -14.42 -12.75 -1.19
CA ALA A 174 -14.98 -13.55 -0.09
C ALA A 174 -16.42 -13.99 -0.37
N LEU A 175 -17.28 -13.06 -0.80
CA LEU A 175 -18.68 -13.35 -1.12
C LEU A 175 -18.80 -14.43 -2.21
N LEU A 176 -17.97 -14.39 -3.24
CA LEU A 176 -17.98 -15.39 -4.30
C LEU A 176 -17.56 -16.77 -3.77
N VAL A 177 -16.54 -16.85 -2.92
CA VAL A 177 -16.12 -18.11 -2.30
C VAL A 177 -17.26 -18.68 -1.43
N PHE A 178 -17.96 -17.86 -0.63
CA PHE A 178 -19.12 -18.31 0.13
C PHE A 178 -20.28 -18.79 -0.76
N LYS A 179 -20.57 -18.14 -1.88
CA LYS A 179 -21.58 -18.56 -2.85
C LYS A 179 -21.20 -19.88 -3.51
N ILE A 180 -19.94 -20.03 -3.90
CA ILE A 180 -19.40 -21.28 -4.46
C ILE A 180 -19.54 -22.42 -3.44
N ALA A 181 -19.15 -22.19 -2.19
CA ALA A 181 -19.27 -23.19 -1.11
C ALA A 181 -20.71 -23.68 -0.93
N ARG A 182 -21.70 -22.78 -1.07
CA ARG A 182 -23.13 -23.12 -1.03
C ARG A 182 -23.66 -23.81 -2.30
N GLY A 183 -22.80 -24.07 -3.29
CA GLY A 183 -23.20 -24.67 -4.56
C GLY A 183 -23.93 -23.71 -5.51
N GLU A 184 -23.93 -22.40 -5.24
CA GLU A 184 -24.57 -21.39 -6.06
C GLU A 184 -23.77 -21.16 -7.36
N ARG A 185 -24.18 -21.78 -8.46
CA ARG A 185 -23.60 -21.59 -9.81
C ARG A 185 -22.06 -21.57 -9.79
N PRO A 186 -21.39 -22.66 -9.37
CA PRO A 186 -19.95 -22.67 -9.09
C PRO A 186 -19.09 -22.27 -10.29
N VAL A 187 -19.45 -22.65 -11.50
CA VAL A 187 -18.73 -22.26 -12.73
C VAL A 187 -18.76 -20.75 -12.95
N ARG A 188 -19.97 -20.17 -12.95
CA ARG A 188 -20.13 -18.72 -13.17
C ARG A 188 -19.44 -17.90 -12.07
N ASN A 189 -19.66 -18.26 -10.81
CA ASN A 189 -19.05 -17.56 -9.68
C ASN A 189 -17.54 -17.77 -9.63
N GLY A 190 -17.04 -18.93 -10.12
CA GLY A 190 -15.61 -19.17 -10.31
C GLY A 190 -15.00 -18.25 -11.37
N ILE A 191 -15.67 -18.02 -12.50
CA ILE A 191 -15.20 -17.07 -13.50
C ILE A 191 -15.11 -15.65 -12.91
N PHE A 192 -16.14 -15.18 -12.19
CA PHE A 192 -16.09 -13.87 -11.53
C PHE A 192 -15.02 -13.81 -10.44
N LEU A 193 -14.81 -14.88 -9.69
CA LEU A 193 -13.72 -14.99 -8.72
C LEU A 193 -12.37 -14.78 -9.41
N GLY A 194 -12.13 -15.44 -10.54
CA GLY A 194 -10.90 -15.28 -11.30
C GLY A 194 -10.70 -13.87 -11.86
N LEU A 195 -11.77 -13.25 -12.40
CA LEU A 195 -11.73 -11.87 -12.89
C LEU A 195 -11.39 -10.88 -11.78
N LEU A 196 -12.03 -11.00 -10.60
CA LEU A 196 -11.78 -10.11 -9.47
C LEU A 196 -10.39 -10.35 -8.85
N SER A 197 -9.93 -11.61 -8.79
CA SER A 197 -8.58 -11.93 -8.32
C SER A 197 -7.51 -11.38 -9.26
N ALA A 198 -7.71 -11.51 -10.59
CA ALA A 198 -6.82 -10.91 -11.58
C ALA A 198 -6.78 -9.37 -11.45
N TYR A 199 -7.94 -8.73 -11.29
CA TYR A 199 -7.99 -7.29 -11.07
C TYR A 199 -7.29 -6.88 -9.77
N GLN A 200 -7.46 -7.64 -8.69
CA GLN A 200 -6.78 -7.38 -7.42
C GLN A 200 -5.25 -7.52 -7.54
N ILE A 201 -4.74 -8.44 -8.36
CA ILE A 201 -3.30 -8.55 -8.67
C ILE A 201 -2.79 -7.23 -9.27
N PHE A 202 -3.53 -6.60 -10.18
CA PHE A 202 -3.17 -5.30 -10.74
C PHE A 202 -3.40 -4.10 -9.80
N LEU A 203 -4.10 -4.26 -8.69
CA LEU A 203 -4.21 -3.27 -7.62
C LEU A 203 -3.07 -3.43 -6.58
N GLY A 204 -2.72 -4.67 -6.27
CA GLY A 204 -1.69 -5.04 -5.31
C GLY A 204 -1.83 -6.50 -4.91
N GLU A 205 -0.76 -7.24 -5.04
CA GLU A 205 -0.70 -8.69 -4.77
C GLU A 205 -0.63 -8.98 -3.29
N GLU A 206 0.15 -8.20 -2.55
CA GLU A 206 0.37 -8.40 -1.12
C GLU A 206 -0.92 -8.30 -0.30
N PRO A 207 -1.83 -7.32 -0.52
CA PRO A 207 -3.16 -7.32 0.08
C PRO A 207 -3.99 -8.58 -0.22
N LEU A 208 -3.90 -9.12 -1.45
CA LEU A 208 -4.59 -10.35 -1.81
C LEU A 208 -4.05 -11.55 -1.04
N LEU A 209 -2.73 -11.63 -0.89
CA LEU A 209 -2.06 -12.70 -0.14
C LEU A 209 -2.44 -12.64 1.35
N ILE A 210 -2.35 -11.47 1.99
CA ILE A 210 -2.73 -11.27 3.39
C ILE A 210 -4.19 -11.67 3.62
N PHE A 211 -5.08 -11.23 2.71
CA PHE A 211 -6.50 -11.56 2.78
C PHE A 211 -6.75 -13.07 2.57
N ALA A 212 -6.08 -13.69 1.61
CA ALA A 212 -6.20 -15.13 1.35
C ALA A 212 -5.72 -15.96 2.54
N MET A 213 -4.64 -15.55 3.22
CA MET A 213 -4.16 -16.18 4.44
C MET A 213 -5.18 -16.07 5.56
N ALA A 214 -5.70 -14.88 5.85
CA ALA A 214 -6.72 -14.66 6.86
C ALA A 214 -7.97 -15.49 6.57
N PHE A 215 -8.39 -15.56 5.31
CA PHE A 215 -9.54 -16.35 4.88
C PHE A 215 -9.29 -17.87 4.98
N ALA A 216 -8.09 -18.34 4.65
CA ALA A 216 -7.71 -19.75 4.80
C ALA A 216 -7.70 -20.18 6.27
N ILE A 217 -7.13 -19.36 7.16
CA ILE A 217 -7.14 -19.61 8.62
C ILE A 217 -8.59 -19.63 9.14
N PHE A 218 -9.42 -18.68 8.70
CA PHE A 218 -10.84 -18.67 9.01
C PHE A 218 -11.53 -19.97 8.57
N ALA A 219 -11.30 -20.43 7.34
CA ALA A 219 -11.90 -21.66 6.82
C ALA A 219 -11.45 -22.89 7.63
N ILE A 220 -10.16 -22.99 7.93
CA ILE A 220 -9.61 -24.07 8.77
C ILE A 220 -10.27 -24.05 10.16
N ALA A 221 -10.31 -22.88 10.83
CA ALA A 221 -10.91 -22.74 12.15
C ALA A 221 -12.42 -23.07 12.16
N TYR A 222 -13.14 -22.69 11.09
CA TYR A 222 -14.55 -23.00 10.94
C TYR A 222 -14.78 -24.51 10.76
N PHE A 223 -14.10 -25.12 9.81
CA PHE A 223 -14.28 -26.55 9.51
C PHE A 223 -13.67 -27.47 10.55
N ALA A 224 -12.69 -27.05 11.33
CA ALA A 224 -12.17 -27.82 12.46
C ALA A 224 -13.27 -28.17 13.48
N THR A 225 -14.26 -27.28 13.63
CA THR A 225 -15.40 -27.50 14.55
C THR A 225 -16.68 -27.91 13.83
N ASN A 226 -16.79 -27.67 12.53
CA ASN A 226 -17.96 -27.96 11.69
C ASN A 226 -17.58 -28.88 10.51
N TYR A 227 -16.73 -29.88 10.76
CA TYR A 227 -16.18 -30.75 9.73
C TYR A 227 -17.23 -31.47 8.88
N ARG A 228 -18.43 -31.71 9.43
CA ARG A 228 -19.55 -32.35 8.71
C ARG A 228 -20.13 -31.48 7.61
N GLU A 229 -19.93 -30.18 7.66
CA GLU A 229 -20.40 -29.26 6.63
C GLU A 229 -19.45 -29.19 5.41
N PHE A 230 -18.21 -29.67 5.57
CA PHE A 230 -17.20 -29.60 4.51
C PHE A 230 -17.49 -30.52 3.29
N PRO A 231 -17.86 -31.83 3.48
CA PRO A 231 -18.03 -32.75 2.36
C PRO A 231 -19.00 -32.25 1.27
N PRO A 232 -20.20 -31.71 1.59
CA PRO A 232 -21.10 -31.18 0.55
C PRO A 232 -20.55 -29.93 -0.14
N MET A 233 -19.67 -29.16 0.51
CA MET A 233 -19.06 -27.95 -0.05
C MET A 233 -17.79 -28.24 -0.88
N ALA A 234 -17.12 -29.38 -0.66
CA ALA A 234 -15.84 -29.69 -1.29
C ALA A 234 -15.90 -29.72 -2.82
N LYS A 235 -16.90 -30.36 -3.40
CA LYS A 235 -17.04 -30.44 -4.87
C LYS A 235 -17.31 -29.08 -5.51
N PRO A 236 -18.31 -28.28 -5.08
CA PRO A 236 -18.52 -26.96 -5.65
C PRO A 236 -17.33 -26.02 -5.42
N LEU A 237 -16.66 -26.08 -4.25
CA LEU A 237 -15.44 -25.31 -4.00
C LEU A 237 -14.32 -25.71 -4.95
N GLY A 238 -14.03 -27.00 -5.11
CA GLY A 238 -13.01 -27.48 -6.04
C GLY A 238 -13.27 -27.01 -7.48
N ILE A 239 -14.51 -27.08 -7.95
CA ILE A 239 -14.88 -26.62 -9.29
C ILE A 239 -14.74 -25.09 -9.39
N GLY A 240 -15.38 -24.34 -8.49
CA GLY A 240 -15.45 -22.89 -8.61
C GLY A 240 -14.11 -22.20 -8.34
N VAL A 241 -13.39 -22.61 -7.32
CA VAL A 241 -12.05 -22.09 -7.02
C VAL A 241 -11.06 -22.49 -8.10
N GLY A 242 -11.10 -23.76 -8.57
CA GLY A 242 -10.24 -24.21 -9.67
C GLY A 242 -10.45 -23.40 -10.96
N ILE A 243 -11.69 -23.10 -11.34
CA ILE A 243 -12.00 -22.21 -12.46
C ILE A 243 -11.51 -20.79 -12.17
N GLY A 244 -11.70 -20.28 -10.96
CA GLY A 244 -11.22 -18.96 -10.58
C GLY A 244 -9.71 -18.82 -10.70
N VAL A 245 -8.97 -19.79 -10.20
CA VAL A 245 -7.49 -19.84 -10.34
C VAL A 245 -7.10 -19.91 -11.81
N LEU A 246 -7.73 -20.77 -12.60
CA LEU A 246 -7.42 -20.89 -14.03
C LEU A 246 -7.66 -19.56 -14.77
N VAL A 247 -8.80 -18.91 -14.54
CA VAL A 247 -9.12 -17.61 -15.17
C VAL A 247 -8.11 -16.53 -14.76
N ALA A 248 -7.78 -16.44 -13.46
CA ALA A 248 -6.79 -15.48 -12.96
C ALA A 248 -5.42 -15.73 -13.58
N LEU A 249 -4.96 -16.99 -13.61
CA LEU A 249 -3.67 -17.34 -14.20
C LEU A 249 -3.62 -17.07 -15.72
N VAL A 250 -4.68 -17.36 -16.45
CA VAL A 250 -4.71 -17.05 -17.90
C VAL A 250 -4.63 -15.54 -18.15
N LEU A 251 -5.37 -14.73 -17.38
CA LEU A 251 -5.37 -13.27 -17.54
C LEU A 251 -4.04 -12.63 -17.08
N CYS A 252 -3.43 -13.17 -16.05
CA CYS A 252 -2.19 -12.65 -15.48
C CYS A 252 -0.93 -13.38 -15.99
N ALA A 253 -1.05 -14.36 -16.90
CA ALA A 253 0.07 -15.20 -17.33
C ALA A 253 1.27 -14.38 -17.80
N PHE A 254 1.06 -13.45 -18.75
CA PHE A 254 2.15 -12.61 -19.25
C PHE A 254 2.62 -11.58 -18.22
N PRO A 255 1.76 -10.81 -17.52
CA PRO A 255 2.20 -9.91 -16.45
C PRO A 255 3.00 -10.60 -15.34
N LEU A 256 2.55 -11.77 -14.85
CA LEU A 256 3.28 -12.52 -13.82
C LEU A 256 4.60 -13.09 -14.36
N TRP A 257 4.60 -13.59 -15.61
CA TRP A 257 5.86 -13.99 -16.24
C TRP A 257 6.84 -12.82 -16.35
N TRP A 258 6.35 -11.62 -16.73
CA TRP A 258 7.16 -10.40 -16.79
C TRP A 258 7.70 -10.01 -15.42
N GLN A 259 6.89 -10.10 -14.39
CA GLN A 259 7.27 -9.80 -13.01
C GLN A 259 8.42 -10.67 -12.52
N PHE A 260 8.31 -11.99 -12.70
CA PHE A 260 9.25 -12.94 -12.11
C PHE A 260 10.45 -13.29 -13.02
N PHE A 261 10.29 -13.13 -14.34
CA PHE A 261 11.30 -13.56 -15.32
C PHE A 261 11.66 -12.47 -16.34
N GLY A 262 10.96 -11.36 -16.38
CA GLY A 262 11.24 -10.23 -17.28
C GLY A 262 12.50 -9.44 -16.88
N PRO A 263 12.86 -8.42 -17.67
CA PRO A 263 13.98 -7.53 -17.34
C PRO A 263 13.79 -6.90 -15.95
N GLN A 264 14.88 -6.75 -15.21
CA GLN A 264 14.89 -6.19 -13.85
C GLN A 264 13.94 -6.89 -12.86
N SER A 265 13.65 -8.18 -13.11
CA SER A 265 12.95 -9.02 -12.14
C SER A 265 13.87 -9.35 -10.97
N TYR A 266 13.26 -9.50 -9.79
CA TYR A 266 13.97 -9.86 -8.56
C TYR A 266 13.18 -10.93 -7.79
N GLN A 267 13.84 -11.52 -6.80
CA GLN A 267 13.29 -12.46 -5.83
C GLN A 267 13.62 -11.91 -4.45
N ALA A 268 12.88 -12.27 -3.44
CA ALA A 268 13.09 -11.93 -2.04
C ALA A 268 13.67 -10.52 -1.78
N ILE A 269 12.99 -9.71 -1.00
CA ILE A 269 13.55 -8.47 -0.47
C ILE A 269 13.85 -8.73 1.00
N GLU A 270 15.12 -8.68 1.40
CA GLU A 270 15.50 -8.80 2.79
C GLU A 270 15.18 -7.49 3.54
N HIS A 271 14.16 -7.53 4.40
CA HIS A 271 13.76 -6.39 5.22
C HIS A 271 14.37 -6.43 6.64
N GLY A 272 15.05 -7.52 7.01
CA GLY A 272 15.45 -7.80 8.38
C GLY A 272 14.25 -8.19 9.27
N PRO A 273 14.39 -8.22 10.60
CA PRO A 273 13.28 -8.48 11.52
C PRO A 273 12.37 -7.24 11.60
N VAL A 274 11.29 -7.23 10.83
CA VAL A 274 10.35 -6.11 10.70
C VAL A 274 8.93 -6.48 11.15
N GLY A 275 8.81 -7.45 12.06
CA GLY A 275 7.56 -7.78 12.74
C GLY A 275 7.05 -6.63 13.61
N ASN A 276 5.76 -6.67 13.95
CA ASN A 276 5.20 -5.70 14.87
C ASN A 276 5.78 -5.86 16.28
N ASP A 277 6.17 -4.74 16.90
CA ASP A 277 6.41 -4.69 18.33
C ASP A 277 5.13 -5.10 19.09
N THR A 278 5.27 -5.90 20.13
CA THR A 278 4.12 -6.35 20.93
C THR A 278 3.36 -5.19 21.58
N ALA A 279 4.05 -4.09 21.92
CA ALA A 279 3.44 -2.89 22.50
C ALA A 279 2.60 -2.11 21.47
N ALA A 280 2.89 -2.23 20.18
CA ALA A 280 2.16 -1.53 19.12
C ALA A 280 0.65 -1.83 19.14
N PHE A 281 0.25 -3.08 19.43
CA PHE A 281 -1.15 -3.47 19.46
C PHE A 281 -2.03 -2.66 20.41
N THR A 282 -1.47 -2.20 21.51
CA THR A 282 -2.19 -1.42 22.54
C THR A 282 -2.00 0.09 22.40
N ARG A 283 -1.06 0.54 21.57
CA ARG A 283 -0.78 1.96 21.31
C ARG A 283 -1.76 2.54 20.31
N PHE A 284 -1.77 3.88 20.23
CA PHE A 284 -2.57 4.64 19.28
C PHE A 284 -1.67 5.12 18.15
N ALA A 285 -2.14 4.98 16.92
CA ALA A 285 -1.43 5.42 15.72
C ALA A 285 -1.19 6.94 15.74
N THR A 286 -0.13 7.38 15.07
CA THR A 286 0.25 8.79 14.97
C THR A 286 -0.92 9.69 14.55
N GLN A 287 -1.68 9.26 13.55
CA GLN A 287 -2.81 10.01 12.98
C GLN A 287 -4.15 9.51 13.53
N SER A 288 -4.26 9.40 14.84
CA SER A 288 -5.52 9.14 15.55
C SER A 288 -5.80 10.18 16.62
N VAL A 289 -7.04 10.28 17.07
CA VAL A 289 -7.47 11.28 18.08
C VAL A 289 -6.65 11.17 19.37
N ALA A 290 -6.34 9.97 19.83
CA ALA A 290 -5.49 9.74 21.00
C ALA A 290 -4.01 9.50 20.61
N GLY A 291 -3.64 9.73 19.35
CA GLY A 291 -2.32 9.48 18.84
C GLY A 291 -1.24 10.35 19.47
N GLN A 292 -0.10 9.73 19.74
CA GLN A 292 1.10 10.40 20.21
C GLN A 292 2.25 10.04 19.26
N PRO A 293 2.67 10.96 18.36
CA PRO A 293 3.62 10.65 17.30
C PRO A 293 4.94 10.04 17.79
N GLN A 294 5.47 10.51 18.94
CA GLN A 294 6.69 9.96 19.51
C GLN A 294 6.48 8.53 20.03
N ALA A 295 5.40 8.32 20.80
CA ALA A 295 5.11 7.00 21.35
C ALA A 295 4.78 5.96 20.28
N ALA A 296 4.24 6.39 19.14
CA ALA A 296 4.02 5.52 17.97
C ALA A 296 5.36 5.22 17.25
N ALA A 297 6.20 6.24 17.04
CA ALA A 297 7.51 6.06 16.42
C ALA A 297 8.42 5.11 17.21
N ASP A 298 8.28 5.10 18.54
CA ASP A 298 9.04 4.20 19.42
C ASP A 298 8.71 2.71 19.23
N VAL A 299 7.66 2.33 18.52
CA VAL A 299 7.23 0.93 18.36
C VAL A 299 6.76 0.61 16.93
N SER A 300 7.08 1.46 15.97
CA SER A 300 6.80 1.23 14.55
C SER A 300 8.06 1.37 13.69
N MET A 301 8.10 0.72 12.56
CA MET A 301 9.19 0.86 11.61
C MET A 301 9.26 2.29 11.04
N ASN A 302 8.11 2.84 10.68
CA ASN A 302 7.92 4.21 10.23
C ASN A 302 6.44 4.58 10.27
N ARG A 303 6.10 5.82 9.90
CA ARG A 303 4.74 6.38 10.00
C ARG A 303 3.75 5.84 8.96
N THR A 304 4.22 5.16 7.93
CA THR A 304 3.38 4.52 6.91
C THR A 304 3.19 3.03 7.13
N GLU A 305 3.86 2.48 8.18
CA GLU A 305 3.84 1.07 8.56
C GLU A 305 3.38 0.88 10.02
N GLU A 306 2.44 1.70 10.50
CA GLU A 306 1.80 1.54 11.81
C GLU A 306 0.69 0.45 11.73
N ASN A 307 1.10 -0.81 11.53
CA ASN A 307 0.23 -1.91 11.09
C ASN A 307 -0.60 -2.58 12.20
N ALA A 308 -0.23 -2.41 13.47
CA ALA A 308 -0.86 -3.09 14.61
C ALA A 308 -1.49 -2.16 15.64
N PHE A 309 -1.64 -0.88 15.34
CA PHE A 309 -2.07 0.17 16.28
C PHE A 309 -3.59 0.18 16.50
N PHE A 310 -4.14 -0.93 17.02
CA PHE A 310 -5.58 -1.06 17.29
C PHE A 310 -6.03 -0.34 18.57
N GLY A 311 -5.11 -0.01 19.48
CA GLY A 311 -5.39 0.63 20.75
C GLY A 311 -6.02 -0.31 21.78
N TRP A 312 -5.61 -0.16 23.04
CA TRP A 312 -6.08 -1.03 24.13
C TRP A 312 -7.62 -1.09 24.30
N PRO A 313 -8.42 -0.01 24.07
CA PRO A 313 -9.87 -0.11 24.22
C PRO A 313 -10.50 -1.07 23.21
N LEU A 314 -10.01 -1.07 21.95
CA LEU A 314 -10.51 -2.00 20.94
C LEU A 314 -10.10 -3.44 21.24
N ILE A 315 -8.87 -3.66 21.72
CA ILE A 315 -8.42 -4.99 22.12
C ILE A 315 -9.33 -5.55 23.22
N VAL A 316 -9.62 -4.77 24.26
CA VAL A 316 -10.56 -5.17 25.33
C VAL A 316 -11.95 -5.48 24.76
N LEU A 317 -12.47 -4.63 23.89
CA LEU A 317 -13.77 -4.87 23.28
C LEU A 317 -13.77 -6.16 22.43
N MET A 318 -12.71 -6.44 21.67
CA MET A 318 -12.58 -7.67 20.88
C MET A 318 -12.54 -8.92 21.77
N VAL A 319 -11.86 -8.88 22.91
CA VAL A 319 -11.87 -9.97 23.90
C VAL A 319 -13.29 -10.20 24.43
N VAL A 320 -14.00 -9.13 24.80
CA VAL A 320 -15.39 -9.23 25.28
C VAL A 320 -16.32 -9.77 24.20
N ILE A 321 -16.26 -9.26 22.96
CA ILE A 321 -17.09 -9.75 21.85
C ILE A 321 -16.78 -11.22 21.56
N THR A 322 -15.50 -11.59 21.51
CA THR A 322 -15.06 -12.96 21.27
C THR A 322 -15.63 -13.91 22.34
N ALA A 323 -15.49 -13.57 23.63
CA ALA A 323 -16.03 -14.36 24.72
C ALA A 323 -17.57 -14.49 24.63
N TRP A 324 -18.24 -13.39 24.32
CA TRP A 324 -19.70 -13.34 24.21
C TRP A 324 -20.23 -14.18 23.04
N LEU A 325 -19.58 -14.08 21.86
CA LEU A 325 -19.99 -14.78 20.64
C LEU A 325 -19.30 -16.14 20.45
N TRP A 326 -18.50 -16.62 21.42
CA TRP A 326 -17.69 -17.83 21.29
C TRP A 326 -18.45 -19.10 20.87
N ARG A 327 -19.70 -19.19 21.25
CA ARG A 327 -20.58 -20.34 20.91
C ARG A 327 -21.05 -20.32 19.45
N GLU A 328 -20.94 -19.18 18.77
CA GLU A 328 -21.28 -19.03 17.35
C GLU A 328 -20.05 -19.43 16.50
N ALA A 329 -20.16 -20.54 15.77
CA ALA A 329 -19.02 -21.12 15.04
C ALA A 329 -18.36 -20.12 14.07
N PHE A 330 -19.16 -19.30 13.39
CA PHE A 330 -18.67 -18.27 12.47
C PHE A 330 -17.88 -17.16 13.20
N ALA A 331 -18.42 -16.63 14.29
CA ALA A 331 -17.76 -15.60 15.09
C ALA A 331 -16.47 -16.13 15.74
N ARG A 332 -16.50 -17.38 16.24
CA ARG A 332 -15.31 -18.05 16.78
C ARG A 332 -14.21 -18.21 15.73
N ALA A 333 -14.56 -18.61 14.50
CA ALA A 333 -13.59 -18.74 13.41
C ALA A 333 -12.98 -17.37 13.01
N LEU A 334 -13.77 -16.30 12.98
CA LEU A 334 -13.26 -14.93 12.80
C LEU A 334 -12.27 -14.53 13.90
N ALA A 335 -12.61 -14.82 15.17
CA ALA A 335 -11.76 -14.50 16.32
C ALA A 335 -10.45 -15.28 16.30
N ILE A 336 -10.49 -16.57 15.96
CA ILE A 336 -9.28 -17.40 15.82
C ILE A 336 -8.40 -16.88 14.70
N SER A 337 -9.00 -16.56 13.53
CA SER A 337 -8.25 -16.01 12.40
C SER A 337 -7.60 -14.67 12.76
N MET A 338 -8.35 -13.77 13.43
CA MET A 338 -7.83 -12.50 13.93
C MET A 338 -6.62 -12.68 14.85
N PHE A 339 -6.73 -13.59 15.83
CA PHE A 339 -5.62 -13.88 16.75
C PHE A 339 -4.40 -14.44 16.01
N VAL A 340 -4.60 -15.40 15.09
CA VAL A 340 -3.49 -16.02 14.35
C VAL A 340 -2.81 -15.00 13.44
N MET A 341 -3.57 -14.14 12.74
CA MET A 341 -2.97 -13.08 11.91
C MET A 341 -2.18 -12.07 12.75
N ALA A 342 -2.74 -11.64 13.90
CA ALA A 342 -2.02 -10.78 14.84
C ALA A 342 -0.74 -11.45 15.37
N TRP A 343 -0.80 -12.74 15.68
CA TRP A 343 0.35 -13.51 16.13
C TRP A 343 1.42 -13.65 15.05
N LEU A 344 1.05 -14.02 13.81
CA LEU A 344 1.98 -14.13 12.69
C LEU A 344 2.67 -12.80 12.38
N SER A 345 1.99 -11.67 12.60
CA SER A 345 2.55 -10.33 12.35
C SER A 345 3.66 -9.91 13.33
N LEU A 346 3.92 -10.69 14.38
CA LEU A 346 5.08 -10.50 15.25
C LEU A 346 6.42 -10.84 14.56
N GLY A 347 6.37 -11.40 13.35
CA GLY A 347 7.53 -11.59 12.49
C GLY A 347 8.39 -12.79 12.82
N VAL A 348 9.61 -12.78 12.31
CA VAL A 348 10.62 -13.86 12.49
C VAL A 348 11.24 -13.84 13.88
N GLN A 349 11.16 -12.72 14.59
CA GLN A 349 11.68 -12.52 15.93
C GLN A 349 10.73 -11.63 16.73
N ILE A 350 10.49 -11.99 17.99
CA ILE A 350 9.64 -11.19 18.90
C ILE A 350 10.38 -9.92 19.32
N ILE A 351 9.74 -8.78 19.08
CA ILE A 351 10.22 -7.44 19.47
C ILE A 351 9.35 -6.90 20.61
N VAL A 352 9.96 -6.35 21.63
CA VAL A 352 9.29 -5.74 22.79
C VAL A 352 9.94 -4.40 23.09
N VAL A 353 9.22 -3.30 22.86
CA VAL A 353 9.67 -1.91 23.05
C VAL A 353 11.05 -1.69 22.42
N HIS A 354 11.14 -1.93 21.11
CA HIS A 354 12.35 -1.86 20.27
C HIS A 354 13.47 -2.88 20.56
N GLU A 355 13.35 -3.68 21.61
CA GLU A 355 14.37 -4.66 21.91
C GLU A 355 14.05 -6.01 21.27
N GLU A 356 15.00 -6.53 20.52
CA GLU A 356 14.96 -7.89 20.00
C GLU A 356 15.18 -8.88 21.15
N THR A 357 14.15 -9.67 21.44
CA THR A 357 14.19 -10.59 22.61
C THR A 357 15.06 -11.83 22.38
N GLY A 358 15.48 -12.09 21.14
CA GLY A 358 16.11 -13.37 20.75
C GLY A 358 15.13 -14.55 20.68
N ILE A 359 13.86 -14.35 21.00
CA ILE A 359 12.82 -15.40 20.90
C ILE A 359 12.34 -15.49 19.46
N PRO A 360 12.43 -16.68 18.82
CA PRO A 360 11.92 -16.85 17.46
C PRO A 360 10.44 -16.52 17.37
N GLY A 361 10.08 -15.67 16.41
CA GLY A 361 8.70 -15.34 16.13
C GLY A 361 8.01 -16.36 15.22
N PRO A 362 6.67 -16.33 15.16
CA PRO A 362 5.88 -17.33 14.45
C PRO A 362 6.08 -17.33 12.94
N TRP A 363 6.43 -16.19 12.35
CA TRP A 363 6.65 -16.05 10.92
C TRP A 363 7.89 -16.80 10.43
N LYS A 364 8.85 -17.10 11.30
CA LYS A 364 10.06 -17.85 10.97
C LYS A 364 9.79 -19.19 10.28
N LEU A 365 8.62 -19.79 10.52
CA LEU A 365 8.21 -21.06 9.91
C LEU A 365 7.83 -20.91 8.41
N LEU A 366 7.49 -19.70 7.98
CA LEU A 366 6.94 -19.41 6.65
C LEU A 366 7.83 -18.47 5.85
N SER A 367 8.71 -17.71 6.47
CA SER A 367 9.49 -16.62 5.86
C SER A 367 10.38 -17.04 4.68
N GLU A 368 10.81 -18.31 4.65
CA GLU A 368 11.66 -18.83 3.57
C GLU A 368 10.87 -19.47 2.41
N LEU A 369 9.53 -19.49 2.51
CA LEU A 369 8.70 -20.06 1.44
C LEU A 369 8.56 -19.05 0.28
N PRO A 370 8.51 -19.53 -0.97
CA PRO A 370 8.27 -18.65 -2.13
C PRO A 370 7.03 -17.77 -1.94
N LEU A 371 7.12 -16.51 -2.32
CA LEU A 371 6.17 -15.42 -2.15
C LEU A 371 6.09 -14.85 -0.72
N PHE A 372 6.39 -15.63 0.32
CA PHE A 372 6.38 -15.16 1.71
C PHE A 372 7.69 -14.45 2.09
N GLU A 373 8.77 -14.76 1.40
CA GLU A 373 10.11 -14.19 1.58
C GLU A 373 10.20 -12.68 1.31
N SER A 374 9.27 -12.13 0.51
CA SER A 374 9.22 -10.70 0.18
C SER A 374 8.14 -9.94 0.95
N LEU A 375 7.38 -10.63 1.83
CA LEU A 375 6.29 -10.02 2.57
C LEU A 375 6.82 -9.29 3.79
N LEU A 376 6.40 -8.04 3.98
CA LEU A 376 6.68 -7.30 5.20
C LEU A 376 5.79 -7.83 6.34
N GLU A 377 6.40 -8.54 7.28
CA GLU A 377 5.69 -9.35 8.27
C GLU A 377 4.70 -8.55 9.13
N SER A 378 5.03 -7.31 9.48
CA SER A 378 4.17 -6.43 10.27
C SER A 378 2.81 -6.19 9.58
N ARG A 379 2.76 -6.22 8.25
CA ARG A 379 1.54 -6.02 7.44
C ARG A 379 0.50 -7.14 7.61
N LEU A 380 0.91 -8.31 8.12
CA LEU A 380 -0.03 -9.39 8.45
C LEU A 380 -1.09 -8.96 9.46
N ALA A 381 -0.79 -7.99 10.34
CA ALA A 381 -1.78 -7.41 11.26
C ALA A 381 -2.96 -6.76 10.52
N MET A 382 -2.77 -6.28 9.29
CA MET A 382 -3.86 -5.73 8.49
C MET A 382 -4.93 -6.78 8.16
N GLY A 383 -4.56 -8.07 8.12
CA GLY A 383 -5.53 -9.16 7.99
C GLY A 383 -6.56 -9.22 9.12
N CYS A 384 -6.28 -8.61 10.28
CA CYS A 384 -7.25 -8.49 11.37
C CYS A 384 -8.39 -7.51 11.04
N ILE A 385 -8.17 -6.52 10.17
CA ILE A 385 -9.11 -5.41 9.93
C ILE A 385 -10.49 -5.90 9.48
N PRO A 386 -10.64 -6.70 8.40
CA PRO A 386 -11.94 -7.20 8.00
C PRO A 386 -12.60 -8.13 9.02
N LEU A 387 -11.79 -8.87 9.80
CA LEU A 387 -12.27 -9.78 10.85
C LEU A 387 -12.85 -9.00 12.03
N ILE A 388 -12.17 -7.93 12.47
CA ILE A 388 -12.67 -7.01 13.50
C ILE A 388 -13.94 -6.32 13.01
N GLY A 389 -13.96 -5.81 11.77
CA GLY A 389 -15.14 -5.19 11.18
C GLY A 389 -16.35 -6.12 11.16
N ALA A 390 -16.16 -7.40 10.81
CA ALA A 390 -17.21 -8.41 10.84
C ALA A 390 -17.69 -8.72 12.28
N LEU A 391 -16.78 -8.83 13.24
CA LEU A 391 -17.12 -9.05 14.66
C LEU A 391 -17.90 -7.86 15.25
N LEU A 392 -17.53 -6.62 14.94
CA LEU A 392 -18.27 -5.41 15.33
C LEU A 392 -19.69 -5.41 14.74
N ALA A 393 -19.83 -5.78 13.47
CA ALA A 393 -21.13 -5.89 12.81
C ALA A 393 -22.01 -6.96 13.48
N LEU A 394 -21.48 -8.15 13.75
CA LEU A 394 -22.19 -9.26 14.41
C LEU A 394 -22.57 -8.92 15.84
N ALA A 395 -21.69 -8.29 16.62
CA ALA A 395 -21.98 -7.88 17.99
C ALA A 395 -23.11 -6.83 18.00
N THR A 396 -23.09 -5.85 17.08
CA THR A 396 -24.16 -4.87 16.94
C THR A 396 -25.49 -5.53 16.58
N GLU A 397 -25.50 -6.49 15.67
CA GLU A 397 -26.70 -7.27 15.32
C GLU A 397 -27.23 -8.02 16.55
N ARG A 398 -26.35 -8.63 17.34
CA ARG A 398 -26.71 -9.38 18.54
C ARG A 398 -27.32 -8.48 19.62
N VAL A 399 -26.75 -7.28 19.83
CA VAL A 399 -27.33 -6.28 20.76
C VAL A 399 -28.73 -5.89 20.32
N HIS A 400 -28.95 -5.64 19.03
CA HIS A 400 -30.28 -5.33 18.50
C HIS A 400 -31.28 -6.48 18.74
N ALA A 401 -30.85 -7.73 18.52
CA ALA A 401 -31.69 -8.90 18.74
C ALA A 401 -32.03 -9.12 20.22
N VAL A 402 -31.11 -8.84 21.14
CA VAL A 402 -31.37 -8.90 22.59
C VAL A 402 -32.28 -7.76 23.01
N ALA A 403 -31.99 -6.54 22.58
CA ALA A 403 -32.79 -5.36 22.94
C ALA A 403 -34.26 -5.47 22.50
N SER A 404 -34.53 -6.11 21.35
CA SER A 404 -35.91 -6.31 20.86
C SER A 404 -36.71 -7.38 21.64
N LYS A 405 -36.03 -8.21 22.43
CA LYS A 405 -36.68 -9.27 23.27
C LYS A 405 -36.92 -8.84 24.72
N LEU A 406 -36.36 -7.68 25.13
CA LEU A 406 -36.57 -7.18 26.48
C LEU A 406 -38.01 -6.68 26.62
N PRO A 407 -38.78 -7.14 27.64
CA PRO A 407 -40.14 -6.67 27.86
C PRO A 407 -40.15 -5.16 28.18
N GLU A 408 -41.09 -4.43 27.59
CA GLU A 408 -41.39 -3.04 28.01
C GLU A 408 -42.10 -3.07 29.34
N VAL A 409 -41.47 -2.58 30.39
CA VAL A 409 -42.09 -2.41 31.73
C VAL A 409 -42.61 -0.99 31.84
N PRO A 410 -43.93 -0.79 31.90
CA PRO A 410 -44.50 0.55 32.04
C PRO A 410 -44.00 1.21 33.32
N GLY A 411 -43.48 2.45 33.20
CA GLY A 411 -42.99 3.27 34.30
C GLY A 411 -41.51 3.16 34.65
N GLU A 412 -40.76 2.21 34.11
CA GLU A 412 -39.29 2.16 34.27
C GLU A 412 -38.57 2.93 33.16
N ARG A 413 -37.81 3.97 33.51
CA ARG A 413 -36.84 4.61 32.61
C ARG A 413 -35.60 3.75 32.49
N ARG A 414 -35.63 2.75 31.61
CA ARG A 414 -34.43 1.98 31.27
C ARG A 414 -33.63 2.70 30.21
N PHE A 415 -32.32 2.82 30.41
CA PHE A 415 -31.43 3.23 29.33
C PHE A 415 -31.53 2.17 28.19
N PRO A 416 -31.90 2.58 26.98
CA PRO A 416 -32.10 1.66 25.90
C PRO A 416 -30.74 1.01 25.58
N LEU A 417 -30.66 -0.34 25.71
CA LEU A 417 -29.43 -1.13 25.49
C LEU A 417 -28.71 -0.76 24.18
N ARG A 418 -29.49 -0.41 23.15
CA ARG A 418 -28.94 0.04 21.85
C ARG A 418 -28.12 1.32 21.97
N LEU A 419 -28.56 2.31 22.77
CA LEU A 419 -27.83 3.55 22.99
C LEU A 419 -26.57 3.31 23.84
N VAL A 420 -26.67 2.45 24.85
CA VAL A 420 -25.50 2.04 25.65
C VAL A 420 -24.45 1.40 24.73
N TRP A 421 -24.87 0.48 23.86
CA TRP A 421 -23.95 -0.14 22.90
C TRP A 421 -23.30 0.86 21.95
N ILE A 422 -24.07 1.78 21.37
CA ILE A 422 -23.52 2.85 20.52
C ILE A 422 -22.54 3.71 21.30
N GLY A 423 -22.85 4.06 22.57
CA GLY A 423 -21.93 4.77 23.45
C GLY A 423 -20.61 4.01 23.67
N VAL A 424 -20.67 2.68 23.88
CA VAL A 424 -19.48 1.82 24.01
C VAL A 424 -18.67 1.82 22.71
N VAL A 425 -19.32 1.65 21.56
CA VAL A 425 -18.65 1.65 20.25
C VAL A 425 -17.96 2.99 20.00
N ILE A 426 -18.65 4.11 20.28
CA ILE A 426 -18.05 5.45 20.16
C ILE A 426 -16.87 5.60 21.12
N ALA A 427 -17.02 5.24 22.40
CA ALA A 427 -15.94 5.37 23.38
C ALA A 427 -14.68 4.54 23.01
N VAL A 428 -14.87 3.41 22.37
CA VAL A 428 -13.77 2.53 21.95
C VAL A 428 -13.14 2.99 20.63
N LEU A 429 -13.94 3.41 19.65
CA LEU A 429 -13.44 3.77 18.34
C LEU A 429 -12.97 5.23 18.24
N LEU A 430 -13.48 6.13 19.08
CA LEU A 430 -13.09 7.54 19.05
C LEU A 430 -11.58 7.76 19.28
N PRO A 431 -10.91 7.09 20.25
CA PRO A 431 -9.46 7.25 20.44
C PRO A 431 -8.63 6.88 19.21
N ILE A 432 -9.09 5.89 18.43
CA ILE A 432 -8.41 5.42 17.22
C ILE A 432 -8.98 6.05 15.93
N ALA A 433 -10.00 6.92 16.06
CA ALA A 433 -10.56 7.60 14.90
C ALA A 433 -9.49 8.47 14.22
N PRO A 434 -9.43 8.45 12.88
CA PRO A 434 -8.38 9.17 12.16
C PRO A 434 -8.52 10.68 12.28
N THR A 435 -7.38 11.37 12.34
CA THR A 435 -7.25 12.81 12.18
C THR A 435 -6.93 13.15 10.72
N GLN A 436 -7.09 14.42 10.37
CA GLN A 436 -6.77 14.91 9.03
C GLN A 436 -5.29 14.64 8.70
N LEU A 437 -5.04 14.22 7.45
CA LEU A 437 -3.69 13.95 6.97
C LEU A 437 -2.93 15.26 6.77
N ILE A 438 -1.66 15.27 7.21
CA ILE A 438 -0.82 16.46 7.15
C ILE A 438 -0.33 16.65 5.72
N VAL A 439 -0.62 17.80 5.14
CA VAL A 439 -0.12 18.21 3.83
C VAL A 439 0.84 19.38 4.01
N LYS A 440 1.94 19.37 3.29
CA LYS A 440 2.93 20.45 3.17
C LYS A 440 3.14 20.77 1.71
N GLU A 441 3.60 21.97 1.44
CA GLU A 441 4.07 22.39 0.13
C GLU A 441 5.37 21.64 -0.20
N ARG A 442 5.47 21.08 -1.41
CA ARG A 442 6.71 20.46 -1.90
C ARG A 442 7.66 21.52 -2.42
N PRO A 443 8.99 21.26 -2.39
CA PRO A 443 9.94 22.13 -3.07
C PRO A 443 9.60 22.26 -4.56
N PRO A 444 9.65 23.48 -5.12
CA PRO A 444 9.34 23.68 -6.54
C PRO A 444 10.38 22.99 -7.43
N THR A 445 9.93 22.53 -8.59
CA THR A 445 10.84 22.02 -9.63
C THR A 445 11.80 23.12 -10.06
N PRO A 446 13.12 22.83 -10.14
CA PRO A 446 14.13 23.81 -10.54
C PRO A 446 13.82 24.42 -11.90
N ARG A 447 14.01 25.74 -12.04
CA ARG A 447 13.69 26.48 -13.26
C ARG A 447 14.36 25.90 -14.50
N PHE A 448 15.62 25.47 -14.38
CA PHE A 448 16.35 24.77 -15.45
C PHE A 448 15.56 23.62 -16.06
N LEU A 449 14.82 22.89 -15.25
CA LEU A 449 13.99 21.75 -15.68
C LEU A 449 12.56 22.21 -16.04
N ALA A 450 11.92 23.00 -15.18
CA ALA A 450 10.53 23.42 -15.34
C ALA A 450 10.32 24.33 -16.58
N GLU A 451 11.25 25.25 -16.87
CA GLU A 451 11.18 26.17 -18.02
C GLU A 451 11.69 25.54 -19.33
N GLY A 452 12.23 24.30 -19.25
CA GLY A 452 12.66 23.54 -20.43
C GLY A 452 14.05 23.87 -20.95
N THR A 453 14.88 24.65 -20.23
CA THR A 453 16.27 24.98 -20.57
C THR A 453 17.12 23.73 -20.81
N TRP A 454 16.85 22.67 -20.07
CA TRP A 454 17.50 21.34 -20.20
C TRP A 454 17.47 20.80 -21.64
N ARG A 455 16.47 21.16 -22.47
CA ARG A 455 16.34 20.66 -23.86
C ARG A 455 17.48 21.10 -24.75
N SER A 456 18.18 22.17 -24.40
CA SER A 456 19.39 22.61 -25.14
C SER A 456 20.64 21.79 -24.82
N TYR A 457 20.59 21.02 -23.71
CA TYR A 457 21.69 20.18 -23.23
C TYR A 457 21.48 18.68 -23.50
N VAL A 458 20.25 18.26 -23.73
CA VAL A 458 19.90 16.83 -23.83
C VAL A 458 19.43 16.50 -25.24
N ALA A 459 20.09 15.54 -25.87
CA ALA A 459 19.67 14.99 -27.16
C ALA A 459 18.40 14.15 -27.02
N PRO A 460 17.63 13.92 -28.10
CA PRO A 460 16.51 12.99 -28.04
C PRO A 460 16.93 11.59 -27.53
N GLY A 461 16.34 11.14 -26.42
CA GLY A 461 16.70 9.88 -25.76
C GLY A 461 17.94 9.96 -24.86
N GLY A 462 18.50 11.16 -24.65
CA GLY A 462 19.63 11.39 -23.74
C GLY A 462 19.22 11.41 -22.26
N THR A 463 20.22 11.57 -21.42
CA THR A 463 20.09 11.41 -19.97
C THR A 463 20.53 12.65 -19.20
N VAL A 464 19.67 13.10 -18.29
CA VAL A 464 20.02 14.04 -17.22
C VAL A 464 20.53 13.24 -16.03
N VAL A 465 21.71 13.59 -15.53
CA VAL A 465 22.29 13.00 -14.32
C VAL A 465 22.14 13.97 -13.15
N PRO A 466 21.15 13.80 -12.26
CA PRO A 466 21.06 14.60 -11.03
C PRO A 466 22.27 14.35 -10.13
N VAL A 467 22.74 15.38 -9.44
CA VAL A 467 23.83 15.30 -8.45
C VAL A 467 23.29 15.75 -7.09
N PRO A 468 23.24 14.84 -6.09
CA PRO A 468 23.48 13.39 -6.15
C PRO A 468 22.42 12.65 -6.97
N LEU A 469 22.68 11.37 -7.26
CA LEU A 469 21.77 10.55 -8.04
C LEU A 469 20.46 10.26 -7.28
N PRO A 470 19.35 10.04 -8.00
CA PRO A 470 18.06 9.74 -7.39
C PRO A 470 18.07 8.38 -6.67
N SER A 471 17.38 8.31 -5.56
CA SER A 471 17.23 7.11 -4.73
C SER A 471 15.96 7.22 -3.88
N SER A 472 15.68 6.23 -3.03
CA SER A 472 14.59 6.33 -2.04
C SER A 472 14.77 7.49 -1.04
N GLY A 473 16.01 7.94 -0.81
CA GLY A 473 16.31 9.12 0.02
C GLY A 473 16.49 10.42 -0.78
N GLU A 474 16.44 10.36 -2.10
CA GLU A 474 16.58 11.49 -3.04
C GLU A 474 15.55 11.33 -4.16
N SER A 475 14.27 11.46 -3.82
CA SER A 475 13.17 11.16 -4.75
C SER A 475 12.64 12.37 -5.52
N GLU A 476 13.05 13.59 -5.19
CA GLU A 476 12.64 14.81 -5.88
C GLU A 476 12.91 14.78 -7.41
N PRO A 477 14.01 14.19 -7.91
CA PRO A 477 14.24 14.09 -9.35
C PRO A 477 13.14 13.34 -10.12
N LEU A 478 12.37 12.47 -9.46
CA LEU A 478 11.21 11.81 -10.07
C LEU A 478 10.11 12.83 -10.38
N HIS A 479 9.85 13.75 -9.45
CA HIS A 479 8.89 14.82 -9.65
C HIS A 479 9.36 15.82 -10.72
N TRP A 480 10.65 16.19 -10.72
CA TRP A 480 11.23 17.05 -11.76
C TRP A 480 11.08 16.46 -13.16
N GLN A 481 11.25 15.14 -13.29
CA GLN A 481 11.07 14.43 -14.56
C GLN A 481 9.60 14.45 -15.02
N ILE A 482 8.65 14.36 -14.10
CA ILE A 482 7.21 14.50 -14.39
C ILE A 482 6.93 15.91 -14.94
N ASP A 483 7.40 16.96 -14.26
CA ASP A 483 7.19 18.36 -14.67
C ASP A 483 7.89 18.69 -16.00
N ALA A 484 9.01 18.02 -16.29
CA ALA A 484 9.67 18.09 -17.58
C ALA A 484 8.95 17.29 -18.69
N GLY A 485 7.80 16.68 -18.39
CA GLY A 485 6.99 15.89 -19.33
C GLY A 485 7.60 14.56 -19.70
N LEU A 486 8.36 13.91 -18.79
CA LEU A 486 9.12 12.68 -19.03
C LEU A 486 10.05 12.77 -20.24
N GLY A 487 10.62 13.96 -20.47
CA GLY A 487 11.37 14.27 -21.69
C GLY A 487 12.82 13.80 -21.72
N TYR A 488 13.32 13.24 -20.62
CA TYR A 488 14.68 12.69 -20.49
C TYR A 488 14.68 11.45 -19.60
N SER A 489 15.72 10.63 -19.71
CA SER A 489 15.97 9.52 -18.79
C SER A 489 16.91 9.93 -17.66
N MET A 490 16.92 9.16 -16.56
CA MET A 490 17.82 9.34 -15.43
C MET A 490 18.52 8.03 -15.08
N PRO A 491 19.80 8.04 -14.67
CA PRO A 491 20.42 6.87 -14.04
C PRO A 491 19.86 6.69 -12.63
N GLU A 492 19.90 5.47 -12.14
CA GLU A 492 19.40 5.10 -10.81
C GLU A 492 17.92 5.49 -10.60
N GLY A 493 17.48 5.66 -9.36
CA GLY A 493 16.10 6.04 -9.06
C GLY A 493 15.54 5.39 -7.80
N TYR A 494 14.25 5.62 -7.54
CA TYR A 494 13.51 4.97 -6.48
C TYR A 494 12.61 3.86 -7.08
N PHE A 495 13.02 2.62 -6.91
CA PHE A 495 12.34 1.39 -7.34
C PHE A 495 12.95 0.19 -6.60
N VAL A 496 12.38 -1.00 -6.77
CA VAL A 496 13.01 -2.26 -6.37
C VAL A 496 13.48 -2.99 -7.62
N GLY A 497 14.73 -3.45 -7.59
CA GLY A 497 15.36 -4.20 -8.66
C GLY A 497 16.31 -5.27 -8.11
N PRO A 498 16.98 -6.05 -8.99
CA PRO A 498 17.94 -7.09 -8.59
C PRO A 498 19.22 -6.47 -8.04
N SER A 499 19.89 -7.18 -7.14
CA SER A 499 21.17 -6.78 -6.55
C SER A 499 22.37 -6.94 -7.50
N GLY A 500 22.21 -7.68 -8.61
CA GLY A 500 23.23 -7.86 -9.62
C GLY A 500 22.71 -8.60 -10.86
N PRO A 501 23.52 -8.70 -11.93
CA PRO A 501 23.17 -9.49 -13.11
C PRO A 501 22.87 -10.95 -12.77
N ASP A 502 23.64 -11.51 -11.84
CA ASP A 502 23.56 -12.89 -11.38
C ASP A 502 22.96 -13.01 -9.96
N ASP A 503 22.68 -11.90 -9.29
CA ASP A 503 22.05 -11.86 -7.97
C ASP A 503 20.64 -11.28 -8.07
N LYS A 504 19.65 -12.17 -8.03
CA LYS A 504 18.23 -11.83 -8.14
C LYS A 504 17.60 -11.31 -6.83
N ARG A 505 18.34 -11.24 -5.72
CA ARG A 505 17.79 -10.67 -4.49
C ARG A 505 17.38 -9.22 -4.71
N GLY A 506 16.21 -8.87 -4.22
CA GLY A 506 15.64 -7.52 -4.34
C GLY A 506 16.43 -6.50 -3.51
N ARG A 507 16.63 -5.32 -4.07
CA ARG A 507 17.18 -4.15 -3.37
C ARG A 507 16.44 -2.89 -3.76
N TYR A 508 16.43 -1.91 -2.88
CA TYR A 508 15.94 -0.57 -3.21
C TYR A 508 16.98 0.19 -4.04
N GLY A 509 16.54 0.71 -5.20
CA GLY A 509 17.36 1.44 -6.15
C GLY A 509 18.29 0.57 -7.01
N ALA A 510 19.12 1.23 -7.79
CA ALA A 510 20.09 0.61 -8.68
C ALA A 510 21.32 0.08 -7.93
N ILE A 511 22.10 -0.76 -8.63
CA ILE A 511 23.46 -1.06 -8.21
C ILE A 511 24.29 0.19 -8.42
N GLN A 512 24.83 0.75 -7.32
CA GLN A 512 25.61 1.97 -7.38
C GLN A 512 26.91 1.76 -8.15
N ARG A 513 27.18 2.68 -9.06
CA ARG A 513 28.46 2.76 -9.75
C ARG A 513 29.46 3.57 -8.91
N PRO A 514 30.77 3.47 -9.17
CA PRO A 514 31.80 4.19 -8.42
C PRO A 514 31.54 5.71 -8.27
N THR A 515 31.01 6.35 -9.31
CA THR A 515 30.66 7.80 -9.24
C THR A 515 29.51 8.07 -8.26
N SER A 516 28.51 7.21 -8.22
CA SER A 516 27.39 7.30 -7.25
C SER A 516 27.88 7.21 -5.82
N ILE A 517 28.81 6.28 -5.56
CA ILE A 517 29.41 6.07 -4.23
C ILE A 517 30.16 7.33 -3.77
N ILE A 518 30.87 8.00 -4.68
CA ILE A 518 31.57 9.26 -4.38
C ILE A 518 30.54 10.33 -3.95
N PHE A 519 29.41 10.45 -4.66
CA PHE A 519 28.37 11.42 -4.33
C PHE A 519 27.70 11.11 -3.00
N ASP A 520 27.45 9.84 -2.70
CA ASP A 520 26.90 9.45 -1.40
C ASP A 520 27.85 9.76 -0.23
N GLN A 521 29.15 9.60 -0.42
CA GLN A 521 30.15 9.99 0.59
C GLN A 521 30.11 11.50 0.84
N ILE A 522 29.99 12.32 -0.21
CA ILE A 522 29.85 13.78 -0.05
C ILE A 522 28.57 14.14 0.66
N LYS A 523 27.46 13.47 0.33
CA LYS A 523 26.17 13.66 1.01
C LYS A 523 26.27 13.43 2.52
N GLN A 524 27.03 12.40 2.93
CA GLN A 524 27.17 12.02 4.34
C GLN A 524 28.17 12.91 5.09
N THR A 525 29.24 13.36 4.42
CA THR A 525 30.37 14.03 5.10
C THR A 525 30.41 15.54 4.90
N GLY A 526 29.81 16.05 3.84
CA GLY A 526 29.94 17.45 3.41
C GLY A 526 31.34 17.82 2.91
N ILE A 527 32.24 16.86 2.76
CA ILE A 527 33.65 17.08 2.40
C ILE A 527 33.84 16.78 0.91
N PRO A 528 34.49 17.70 0.12
CA PRO A 528 34.84 17.41 -1.26
C PRO A 528 35.74 16.16 -1.35
N ALA A 529 35.45 15.28 -2.31
CA ALA A 529 36.26 14.09 -2.50
C ALA A 529 37.63 14.43 -3.11
N THR A 530 38.69 13.76 -2.61
CA THR A 530 39.98 13.75 -3.28
C THR A 530 39.93 12.78 -4.46
N ILE A 531 40.10 13.31 -5.68
CA ILE A 531 39.90 12.53 -6.90
C ILE A 531 41.25 12.09 -7.45
N THR A 532 41.40 10.78 -7.59
CA THR A 532 42.53 10.14 -8.28
C THR A 532 42.26 10.05 -9.79
N GLU A 533 43.31 9.86 -10.60
CA GLU A 533 43.12 9.69 -12.05
C GLU A 533 42.29 8.42 -12.38
N SER A 534 42.45 7.35 -11.61
CA SER A 534 41.63 6.14 -11.76
C SER A 534 40.14 6.41 -11.53
N GLN A 535 39.77 7.17 -10.49
CA GLN A 535 38.38 7.56 -10.23
C GLN A 535 37.82 8.47 -11.32
N ARG A 536 38.66 9.34 -11.90
CA ARG A 536 38.25 10.17 -13.03
C ARG A 536 37.95 9.33 -14.29
N VAL A 537 38.81 8.39 -14.62
CA VAL A 537 38.57 7.46 -15.75
C VAL A 537 37.27 6.68 -15.50
N GLN A 538 37.08 6.16 -14.29
CA GLN A 538 35.87 5.45 -13.93
C GLN A 538 34.61 6.33 -14.03
N ALA A 539 34.69 7.59 -13.63
CA ALA A 539 33.55 8.51 -13.77
C ALA A 539 33.17 8.74 -15.25
N LEU A 540 34.15 8.85 -16.14
CA LEU A 540 33.88 8.95 -17.57
C LEU A 540 33.25 7.65 -18.14
N GLU A 541 33.65 6.49 -17.65
CA GLU A 541 33.02 5.20 -17.99
C GLU A 541 31.57 5.14 -17.47
N ASP A 542 31.32 5.61 -16.25
CA ASP A 542 29.98 5.67 -15.67
C ASP A 542 29.06 6.60 -16.48
N LEU A 543 29.55 7.78 -16.88
CA LEU A 543 28.80 8.72 -17.72
C LEU A 543 28.47 8.13 -19.10
N ARG A 544 29.42 7.42 -19.73
CA ARG A 544 29.15 6.71 -20.99
C ARG A 544 28.11 5.61 -20.81
N TYR A 545 28.22 4.82 -19.73
CA TYR A 545 27.26 3.78 -19.43
C TYR A 545 25.85 4.34 -19.26
N TRP A 546 25.71 5.50 -18.60
CA TRP A 546 24.42 6.19 -18.43
C TRP A 546 23.94 6.94 -19.67
N ASN A 547 24.71 6.99 -20.73
CA ASN A 547 24.44 7.84 -21.90
C ASN A 547 24.18 9.29 -21.47
N ALA A 548 25.05 9.81 -20.60
CA ALA A 548 24.88 11.11 -19.95
C ALA A 548 25.14 12.25 -20.93
N ASP A 549 24.17 13.16 -21.06
CA ASP A 549 24.32 14.41 -21.81
C ASP A 549 24.71 15.58 -20.90
N VAL A 550 24.14 15.60 -19.69
CA VAL A 550 24.30 16.71 -18.76
C VAL A 550 24.22 16.23 -17.30
N LEU A 551 25.12 16.76 -16.45
CA LEU A 551 24.99 16.66 -15.00
C LEU A 551 24.34 17.94 -14.47
N VAL A 552 23.44 17.79 -13.49
CA VAL A 552 22.66 18.90 -12.92
C VAL A 552 22.70 18.83 -11.39
N LEU A 553 23.28 19.86 -10.78
CA LEU A 553 23.29 20.05 -9.33
C LEU A 553 22.40 21.23 -8.97
N ILE A 554 21.34 20.95 -8.24
CA ILE A 554 20.45 21.98 -7.71
C ILE A 554 21.03 22.52 -6.40
N PRO A 555 20.88 23.82 -6.10
CA PRO A 555 21.30 24.40 -4.83
C PRO A 555 20.73 23.62 -3.64
N ARG A 556 21.62 23.12 -2.80
CA ARG A 556 21.31 22.25 -1.66
C ARG A 556 22.41 22.29 -0.61
N GLU A 557 22.20 21.59 0.50
CA GLU A 557 23.25 21.35 1.48
C GLU A 557 24.47 20.69 0.82
N HIS A 558 25.66 21.11 1.21
CA HIS A 558 26.95 20.62 0.67
C HIS A 558 27.17 20.87 -0.84
N GLN A 559 26.42 21.77 -1.46
CA GLN A 559 26.54 22.04 -2.91
C GLN A 559 27.96 22.37 -3.38
N ASP A 560 28.76 23.11 -2.57
CA ASP A 560 30.13 23.47 -2.92
C ASP A 560 31.06 22.25 -2.95
N ALA A 561 30.84 21.28 -2.06
CA ALA A 561 31.58 20.02 -2.06
C ALA A 561 31.23 19.16 -3.29
N PHE A 562 29.94 19.06 -3.64
CA PHE A 562 29.51 18.40 -4.87
C PHE A 562 30.11 19.08 -6.11
N ARG A 563 29.97 20.41 -6.21
CA ARG A 563 30.51 21.17 -7.34
C ARG A 563 32.01 20.98 -7.51
N ALA A 564 32.79 21.19 -6.43
CA ALA A 564 34.23 21.02 -6.49
C ALA A 564 34.64 19.61 -6.91
N THR A 565 33.92 18.58 -6.43
CA THR A 565 34.20 17.19 -6.81
C THR A 565 33.89 16.92 -8.28
N VAL A 566 32.74 17.38 -8.79
CA VAL A 566 32.37 17.19 -10.21
C VAL A 566 33.33 17.95 -11.12
N ASP A 567 33.71 19.18 -10.77
CA ASP A 567 34.72 19.98 -11.52
C ASP A 567 36.05 19.20 -11.63
N LEU A 568 36.50 18.52 -10.57
CA LEU A 568 37.69 17.68 -10.58
C LEU A 568 37.52 16.41 -11.41
N LEU A 569 36.38 15.73 -11.28
CA LEU A 569 36.07 14.51 -12.05
C LEU A 569 36.07 14.78 -13.56
N LEU A 570 35.48 15.92 -13.99
CA LEU A 570 35.29 16.23 -15.39
C LEU A 570 36.44 17.10 -15.96
N ARG A 571 37.29 17.71 -15.10
CA ARG A 571 38.24 18.76 -15.46
C ARG A 571 37.55 19.92 -16.21
N LYS A 572 36.33 20.21 -15.84
CA LYS A 572 35.49 21.21 -16.44
C LYS A 572 34.70 21.92 -15.33
N PRO A 573 34.74 23.26 -15.23
CA PRO A 573 33.95 23.99 -14.27
C PRO A 573 32.47 23.93 -14.62
N ALA A 574 31.60 23.98 -13.58
CA ALA A 574 30.17 24.13 -13.76
C ALA A 574 29.81 25.50 -14.33
N GLU A 575 28.73 25.52 -15.11
CA GLU A 575 28.02 26.74 -15.46
C GLU A 575 26.78 26.90 -14.59
N PHE A 576 26.46 28.12 -14.15
CA PHE A 576 25.24 28.35 -13.39
C PHE A 576 24.15 28.87 -14.34
N VAL A 577 23.13 28.05 -14.60
CA VAL A 577 22.08 28.33 -15.58
C VAL A 577 20.71 28.06 -14.95
N ASP A 578 19.82 29.06 -14.99
CA ASP A 578 18.43 28.98 -14.50
C ASP A 578 18.29 28.32 -13.11
N GLY A 579 19.21 28.70 -12.20
CA GLY A 579 19.17 28.23 -10.81
C GLY A 579 19.79 26.86 -10.58
N ALA A 580 20.50 26.28 -11.55
CA ALA A 580 21.20 25.01 -11.45
C ALA A 580 22.68 25.14 -11.84
N TRP A 581 23.55 24.36 -11.20
CA TRP A 581 24.91 24.12 -11.68
C TRP A 581 24.87 22.97 -12.69
N VAL A 582 25.44 23.24 -13.89
CA VAL A 582 25.30 22.39 -15.08
C VAL A 582 26.66 22.04 -15.66
N TRP A 583 26.87 20.81 -16.04
CA TRP A 583 28.02 20.32 -16.80
C TRP A 583 27.53 19.63 -18.08
N ASP A 584 27.68 20.28 -19.22
CA ASP A 584 27.46 19.63 -20.53
C ASP A 584 28.59 18.64 -20.80
N VAL A 585 28.26 17.34 -20.87
CA VAL A 585 29.26 16.26 -21.05
C VAL A 585 29.20 15.58 -22.41
N ARG A 586 28.35 16.02 -23.33
CA ARG A 586 28.19 15.47 -24.69
C ARG A 586 29.50 15.37 -25.47
N THR A 587 30.42 16.31 -25.24
CA THR A 587 31.75 16.30 -25.88
C THR A 587 32.77 15.41 -25.17
N ILE A 588 32.48 14.95 -23.95
CA ILE A 588 33.37 14.13 -23.11
C ILE A 588 32.99 12.67 -23.19
N THR A 589 31.73 12.39 -23.54
CA THR A 589 31.12 11.05 -23.63
C THR A 589 30.61 10.73 -25.05
N PRO A 590 31.42 10.93 -26.12
CA PRO A 590 30.95 10.70 -27.48
C PRO A 590 30.60 9.23 -27.74
#